data_7b2f8bcd9b888d6da1c364d9866b0180
#
_entry.id   7b2f8bcd9b888d6da1c364d9866b0180
#
_cell.length_a   1.000
_cell.length_b   1.000
_cell.length_c   1.000
_cell.angle_alpha   90.00
_cell.angle_beta   90.00
_cell.angle_gamma   90.00
#
_symmetry.space_group_name_H-M   'P 1'
#
loop_
_entity.id
_entity.type
_entity.pdbx_description
1 polymer ?
#
loop_
_entity_poly.entity_id
_entity_poly.type
_entity_poly.pdbx_seq_one_letter_code
_entity_poly.pdbx_strand_id
1 'polypeptide(L)'
;LVGCGSSDKQELRLSGGAKNFTMDPKFETFCAAYDLLTLSLNDMAASGASKEAFDKILKNSKALVDVAPDDIVDSVVTNDAILNAMNKAFADRKYDQKKIDTDDSLRQEVQALYSQDGLAELTTKYADYLVKNCGVSTAK
;
A
#
# COMPACT_ATOMS: atom_id res chain seq x y z
N LEU A 1 -20.80 -16.68 5.20
CA LEU A 1 -20.52 -16.39 5.35
C LEU A 1 -19.96 -16.23 5.65
N VAL A 2 -20.12 -16.46 5.47
CA VAL A 2 -19.81 -16.11 5.79
C VAL A 2 -19.05 -15.93 6.09
N GLY A 3 -19.00 -16.22 5.89
CA GLY A 3 -18.56 -15.94 6.13
C GLY A 3 -17.67 -15.73 6.20
N CYS A 4 -17.77 -16.11 5.78
CA CYS A 4 -17.22 -15.83 5.87
C CYS A 4 -16.67 -15.22 5.93
N GLY A 5 -16.76 -15.21 5.56
CA GLY A 5 -16.45 -14.46 5.45
C GLY A 5 -15.98 -13.76 5.87
N SER A 6 -16.49 -13.73 5.94
CA SER A 6 -16.26 -12.90 6.81
C SER A 6 -15.04 -12.60 7.06
N SER A 7 -14.59 -13.20 7.22
CA SER A 7 -13.36 -13.08 7.57
C SER A 7 -12.66 -12.14 6.78
N ASP A 8 -12.68 -12.29 5.77
CA ASP A 8 -12.02 -11.56 4.91
C ASP A 8 -12.20 -10.20 5.02
N LYS A 9 -13.23 -9.80 5.44
CA LYS A 9 -13.43 -8.48 5.52
C LYS A 9 -12.55 -7.90 6.49
N GLN A 10 -12.10 -8.60 7.41
CA GLN A 10 -11.30 -7.97 8.37
C GLN A 10 -9.96 -7.63 7.85
N GLU A 11 -9.52 -8.17 6.81
CA GLU A 11 -8.25 -7.80 6.30
C GLU A 11 -8.26 -6.44 5.70
N LEU A 12 -9.39 -5.98 5.28
CA LEU A 12 -9.51 -4.66 4.71
C LEU A 12 -9.80 -3.66 5.80
N ARG A 13 -8.77 -3.31 6.58
CA ARG A 13 -8.88 -2.38 7.69
C ARG A 13 -8.59 -0.98 7.21
N LEU A 14 -9.59 -0.33 6.65
CA LEU A 14 -9.46 1.02 6.15
C LEU A 14 -9.52 2.04 7.29
N SER A 15 -9.25 3.29 6.96
CA SER A 15 -9.26 4.38 7.93
C SER A 15 -10.59 4.47 8.66
N GLY A 16 -10.54 4.66 9.95
CA GLY A 16 -11.71 4.67 10.80
C GLY A 16 -12.20 3.29 11.17
N GLY A 17 -11.54 2.22 10.73
CA GLY A 17 -11.95 0.86 10.99
C GLY A 17 -11.65 0.35 12.38
N ALA A 18 -10.77 1.00 13.12
CA ALA A 18 -10.41 0.59 14.46
C ALA A 18 -11.58 0.83 15.40
N LYS A 19 -11.77 -0.08 16.34
CA LYS A 19 -12.85 0.03 17.30
C LYS A 19 -12.69 1.28 18.16
N ASN A 20 -13.75 2.03 18.29
CA ASN A 20 -13.81 3.25 19.11
C ASN A 20 -12.94 4.40 18.58
N PHE A 21 -12.54 4.34 17.31
CA PHE A 21 -11.77 5.42 16.72
C PHE A 21 -12.70 6.51 16.19
N THR A 22 -12.34 7.77 16.42
CA THR A 22 -13.04 8.93 15.85
C THR A 22 -12.02 9.74 15.05
N MET A 23 -12.31 9.93 13.77
CA MET A 23 -11.43 10.66 12.87
C MET A 23 -11.39 12.15 13.20
N ASP A 24 -10.18 12.69 13.38
CA ASP A 24 -10.00 14.14 13.46
C ASP A 24 -10.07 14.69 12.02
N PRO A 25 -10.95 15.65 11.73
CA PRO A 25 -11.14 16.15 10.37
C PRO A 25 -9.85 16.58 9.66
N LYS A 26 -8.85 17.03 10.40
CA LYS A 26 -7.60 17.49 9.76
C LYS A 26 -6.82 16.37 9.10
N PHE A 27 -7.08 15.11 9.45
CA PHE A 27 -6.42 13.96 8.83
C PHE A 27 -7.25 13.30 7.74
N GLU A 28 -8.49 13.76 7.54
CA GLU A 28 -9.43 13.08 6.66
C GLU A 28 -8.93 12.94 5.24
N THR A 29 -8.39 14.01 4.67
CA THR A 29 -7.89 13.99 3.27
C THR A 29 -6.77 12.98 3.09
N PHE A 30 -5.81 12.96 3.99
CA PHE A 30 -4.70 12.01 3.94
C PHE A 30 -5.20 10.58 4.12
N CYS A 31 -6.05 10.36 5.11
CA CYS A 31 -6.56 9.03 5.40
C CYS A 31 -7.41 8.48 4.25
N ALA A 32 -8.22 9.33 3.60
CA ALA A 32 -8.99 8.94 2.43
C ALA A 32 -8.09 8.56 1.25
N ALA A 33 -7.01 9.32 1.04
CA ALA A 33 -6.04 8.99 -0.02
C ALA A 33 -5.33 7.66 0.26
N TYR A 34 -5.00 7.41 1.53
CA TYR A 34 -4.42 6.14 1.95
C TYR A 34 -5.39 4.97 1.66
N ASP A 35 -6.67 5.16 1.96
CA ASP A 35 -7.69 4.13 1.71
C ASP A 35 -7.78 3.78 0.23
N LEU A 36 -7.74 4.79 -0.65
CA LEU A 36 -7.78 4.56 -2.09
C LEU A 36 -6.57 3.77 -2.58
N LEU A 37 -5.39 4.09 -2.06
CA LEU A 37 -4.20 3.32 -2.41
C LEU A 37 -4.32 1.88 -1.94
N THR A 38 -4.76 1.67 -0.69
CA THR A 38 -4.94 0.34 -0.12
C THR A 38 -5.93 -0.49 -0.95
N LEU A 39 -7.04 0.12 -1.36
CA LEU A 39 -8.02 -0.57 -2.19
C LEU A 39 -7.42 -0.99 -3.54
N SER A 40 -6.63 -0.12 -4.17
CA SER A 40 -6.00 -0.47 -5.46
C SER A 40 -4.95 -1.58 -5.29
N LEU A 41 -4.23 -1.62 -4.18
CA LEU A 41 -3.29 -2.70 -3.89
C LEU A 41 -4.02 -4.03 -3.67
N ASN A 42 -5.14 -4.00 -2.96
CA ASN A 42 -5.97 -5.19 -2.75
C ASN A 42 -6.58 -5.68 -4.05
N ASP A 43 -7.01 -4.77 -4.91
CA ASP A 43 -7.55 -5.12 -6.24
C ASP A 43 -6.48 -5.84 -7.07
N MET A 44 -5.24 -5.36 -7.04
CA MET A 44 -4.13 -6.01 -7.74
C MET A 44 -3.85 -7.40 -7.17
N ALA A 45 -3.86 -7.52 -5.84
CA ALA A 45 -3.64 -8.81 -5.20
C ALA A 45 -4.71 -9.83 -5.61
N ALA A 46 -5.94 -9.38 -5.82
CA ALA A 46 -7.06 -10.27 -6.19
C ALA A 46 -7.07 -10.59 -7.68
N SER A 47 -6.71 -9.64 -8.55
CA SER A 47 -6.87 -9.78 -10.01
C SER A 47 -5.58 -9.97 -10.78
N GLY A 48 -4.44 -9.81 -10.14
CA GLY A 48 -3.13 -9.95 -10.78
C GLY A 48 -2.49 -8.62 -11.15
N ALA A 49 -1.17 -8.67 -11.31
CA ALA A 49 -0.36 -7.50 -11.63
C ALA A 49 -0.45 -7.20 -13.13
N SER A 50 -1.23 -6.22 -13.48
CA SER A 50 -1.38 -5.76 -14.86
C SER A 50 -0.92 -4.31 -14.98
N LYS A 51 -0.76 -3.83 -16.22
CA LYS A 51 -0.45 -2.42 -16.44
C LYS A 51 -1.54 -1.55 -15.84
N GLU A 52 -2.80 -1.88 -16.08
CA GLU A 52 -3.94 -1.12 -15.55
C GLU A 52 -3.95 -1.07 -14.04
N ALA A 53 -3.63 -2.19 -13.39
CA ALA A 53 -3.58 -2.24 -11.93
C ALA A 53 -2.48 -1.33 -11.40
N PHE A 54 -1.30 -1.36 -12.01
CA PHE A 54 -0.20 -0.48 -11.62
C PHE A 54 -0.49 0.99 -11.91
N ASP A 55 -1.11 1.30 -13.05
CA ASP A 55 -1.47 2.68 -13.38
C ASP A 55 -2.38 3.27 -12.28
N LYS A 56 -3.33 2.48 -11.80
CA LYS A 56 -4.23 2.89 -10.73
C LYS A 56 -3.49 3.06 -9.39
N ILE A 57 -2.62 2.11 -9.07
CA ILE A 57 -1.81 2.16 -7.84
C ILE A 57 -0.92 3.40 -7.84
N LEU A 58 -0.21 3.65 -8.94
CA LEU A 58 0.70 4.79 -9.00
C LEU A 58 -0.03 6.12 -8.97
N LYS A 59 -1.20 6.19 -9.57
CA LYS A 59 -2.04 7.38 -9.49
C LYS A 59 -2.45 7.66 -8.04
N ASN A 60 -2.90 6.64 -7.34
CA ASN A 60 -3.32 6.78 -5.95
C ASN A 60 -2.14 7.03 -5.01
N SER A 61 -0.99 6.43 -5.30
CA SER A 61 0.23 6.66 -4.54
C SER A 61 0.70 8.10 -4.67
N LYS A 62 0.68 8.64 -5.90
CA LYS A 62 1.04 10.04 -6.11
C LYS A 62 0.08 10.99 -5.39
N ALA A 63 -1.21 10.71 -5.44
CA ALA A 63 -2.20 11.51 -4.73
C ALA A 63 -1.93 11.52 -3.22
N LEU A 64 -1.47 10.38 -2.68
CA LEU A 64 -1.11 10.28 -1.27
C LEU A 64 0.13 11.11 -0.96
N VAL A 65 1.14 11.08 -1.83
CA VAL A 65 2.33 11.93 -1.68
C VAL A 65 1.94 13.40 -1.63
N ASP A 66 1.02 13.81 -2.51
CA ASP A 66 0.61 15.21 -2.63
C ASP A 66 -0.07 15.74 -1.35
N VAL A 67 -0.62 14.86 -0.53
CA VAL A 67 -1.31 15.25 0.72
C VAL A 67 -0.61 14.72 1.97
N ALA A 68 0.61 14.21 1.83
CA ALA A 68 1.33 13.61 2.96
C ALA A 68 1.71 14.67 3.99
N PRO A 69 1.42 14.42 5.28
CA PRO A 69 1.86 15.31 6.36
C PRO A 69 3.39 15.32 6.50
N ASP A 70 3.92 16.45 6.91
CA ASP A 70 5.37 16.62 7.08
C ASP A 70 5.99 15.52 7.96
N ASP A 71 5.27 15.08 8.96
CA ASP A 71 5.76 14.07 9.91
C ASP A 71 6.11 12.74 9.24
N ILE A 72 5.45 12.39 8.14
CA ILE A 72 5.63 11.10 7.50
C ILE A 72 5.88 11.20 6.00
N VAL A 73 6.13 12.39 5.47
CA VAL A 73 6.31 12.56 4.03
C VAL A 73 7.44 11.67 3.50
N ASP A 74 8.53 11.52 4.26
CA ASP A 74 9.64 10.66 3.85
C ASP A 74 9.21 9.20 3.68
N SER A 75 8.36 8.72 4.60
CA SER A 75 7.83 7.36 4.52
C SER A 75 6.93 7.18 3.30
N VAL A 76 6.07 8.16 3.04
CA VAL A 76 5.13 8.09 1.92
C VAL A 76 5.87 8.18 0.58
N VAL A 77 6.84 9.09 0.47
CA VAL A 77 7.66 9.24 -0.75
C VAL A 77 8.49 7.99 -1.01
N THR A 78 9.07 7.39 0.04
CA THR A 78 9.84 6.16 -0.11
C THR A 78 8.95 5.03 -0.59
N ASN A 79 7.75 4.91 -0.05
CA ASN A 79 6.81 3.90 -0.50
C ASN A 79 6.40 4.10 -1.95
N ASP A 80 6.17 5.35 -2.36
CA ASP A 80 5.86 5.67 -3.76
C ASP A 80 7.02 5.26 -4.68
N ALA A 81 8.26 5.52 -4.28
CA ALA A 81 9.43 5.13 -5.06
C ALA A 81 9.51 3.61 -5.23
N ILE A 82 9.19 2.85 -4.18
CA ILE A 82 9.16 1.39 -4.22
C ILE A 82 8.10 0.91 -5.21
N LEU A 83 6.89 1.49 -5.16
CA LEU A 83 5.81 1.11 -6.07
C LEU A 83 6.17 1.41 -7.52
N ASN A 84 6.82 2.54 -7.78
CA ASN A 84 7.30 2.88 -9.12
C ASN A 84 8.37 1.89 -9.61
N ALA A 85 9.30 1.51 -8.74
CA ALA A 85 10.33 0.53 -9.08
C ALA A 85 9.73 -0.85 -9.34
N MET A 86 8.74 -1.24 -8.56
CA MET A 86 8.01 -2.50 -8.80
C MET A 86 7.31 -2.48 -10.14
N ASN A 87 6.63 -1.39 -10.47
CA ASN A 87 5.97 -1.27 -11.76
C ASN A 87 6.98 -1.41 -12.91
N LYS A 88 8.14 -0.77 -12.78
CA LYS A 88 9.18 -0.88 -13.80
C LYS A 88 9.64 -2.33 -13.97
N ALA A 89 9.88 -3.02 -12.88
CA ALA A 89 10.32 -4.42 -12.92
C ALA A 89 9.28 -5.31 -13.60
N PHE A 90 8.00 -5.09 -13.32
CA PHE A 90 6.92 -5.86 -13.94
C PHE A 90 6.73 -5.47 -15.41
N ALA A 91 6.88 -4.19 -15.74
CA ALA A 91 6.79 -3.71 -17.13
C ALA A 91 7.90 -4.31 -18.00
N ASP A 92 9.10 -4.45 -17.45
CA ASP A 92 10.22 -5.08 -18.15
C ASP A 92 9.90 -6.52 -18.54
N ARG A 93 8.97 -7.16 -17.83
CA ARG A 93 8.48 -8.51 -18.13
C ARG A 93 7.11 -8.49 -18.82
N LYS A 94 6.69 -7.30 -19.31
CA LYS A 94 5.45 -7.06 -20.07
C LYS A 94 4.22 -7.51 -19.29
N TYR A 95 4.29 -7.48 -17.97
CA TYR A 95 3.19 -7.91 -17.07
C TYR A 95 2.72 -9.33 -17.36
N ASP A 96 3.61 -10.19 -17.90
CA ASP A 96 3.30 -11.58 -18.20
C ASP A 96 3.32 -12.37 -16.89
N GLN A 97 2.14 -12.76 -16.43
CA GLN A 97 1.99 -13.42 -15.12
C GLN A 97 2.83 -14.70 -15.02
N LYS A 98 2.90 -15.45 -16.12
CA LYS A 98 3.66 -16.68 -16.13
C LYS A 98 5.15 -16.44 -15.91
N LYS A 99 5.67 -15.42 -16.57
CA LYS A 99 7.06 -15.03 -16.40
C LYS A 99 7.30 -14.51 -15.00
N ILE A 100 6.39 -13.68 -14.50
CA ILE A 100 6.50 -13.09 -13.17
C ILE A 100 6.56 -14.19 -12.11
N ASP A 101 5.70 -15.20 -12.20
CA ASP A 101 5.60 -16.27 -11.20
C ASP A 101 6.86 -17.15 -11.15
N THR A 102 7.61 -17.22 -12.24
CA THR A 102 8.77 -18.11 -12.35
C THR A 102 10.11 -17.37 -12.42
N ASP A 103 10.10 -16.05 -12.30
CA ASP A 103 11.30 -15.24 -12.48
C ASP A 103 11.99 -14.97 -11.14
N ASP A 104 13.05 -15.73 -10.86
CA ASP A 104 13.83 -15.57 -9.63
C ASP A 104 14.53 -14.21 -9.58
N SER A 105 14.91 -13.66 -10.73
CA SER A 105 15.54 -12.35 -10.80
C SER A 105 14.56 -11.27 -10.36
N LEU A 106 13.30 -11.37 -10.80
CA LEU A 106 12.26 -10.43 -10.36
C LEU A 106 12.04 -10.54 -8.85
N ARG A 107 11.98 -11.76 -8.34
CA ARG A 107 11.79 -11.96 -6.89
C ARG A 107 12.91 -11.30 -6.09
N GLN A 108 14.15 -11.44 -6.55
CA GLN A 108 15.30 -10.80 -5.91
C GLN A 108 15.24 -9.28 -6.03
N GLU A 109 14.85 -8.76 -7.18
CA GLU A 109 14.67 -7.34 -7.42
C GLU A 109 13.67 -6.72 -6.43
N VAL A 110 12.51 -7.35 -6.32
CA VAL A 110 11.45 -6.89 -5.41
C VAL A 110 11.92 -6.99 -3.96
N GLN A 111 12.57 -8.10 -3.60
CA GLN A 111 13.08 -8.28 -2.24
C GLN A 111 14.10 -7.19 -1.88
N ALA A 112 14.96 -6.82 -2.82
CA ALA A 112 15.94 -5.76 -2.60
C ALA A 112 15.28 -4.41 -2.32
N LEU A 113 14.14 -4.13 -2.94
CA LEU A 113 13.41 -2.88 -2.67
C LEU A 113 12.96 -2.79 -1.22
N TYR A 114 12.61 -3.92 -0.61
CA TYR A 114 12.15 -3.97 0.78
C TYR A 114 13.26 -4.21 1.79
N SER A 115 14.50 -4.33 1.32
CA SER A 115 15.67 -4.56 2.18
C SER A 115 16.57 -3.34 2.30
N GLN A 116 16.10 -2.17 1.87
CA GLN A 116 16.88 -0.94 1.91
C GLN A 116 17.15 -0.50 3.35
N ASP A 117 18.33 0.07 3.57
CA ASP A 117 18.70 0.60 4.87
C ASP A 117 17.72 1.70 5.30
N GLY A 118 17.28 1.63 6.55
CA GLY A 118 16.34 2.63 7.11
C GLY A 118 14.88 2.41 6.75
N LEU A 119 14.57 1.48 5.83
CA LEU A 119 13.19 1.26 5.42
C LEU A 119 12.31 0.75 6.56
N ALA A 120 12.84 -0.14 7.40
CA ALA A 120 12.08 -0.68 8.53
C ALA A 120 11.63 0.44 9.47
N GLU A 121 12.48 1.41 9.72
CA GLU A 121 12.17 2.55 10.57
C GLU A 121 11.09 3.43 9.96
N LEU A 122 11.20 3.73 8.66
CA LEU A 122 10.19 4.51 7.95
C LEU A 122 8.85 3.79 7.92
N THR A 123 8.87 2.47 7.73
CA THR A 123 7.66 1.64 7.72
C THR A 123 6.96 1.66 9.08
N THR A 124 7.74 1.53 10.16
CA THR A 124 7.19 1.57 11.51
C THR A 124 6.56 2.94 11.79
N LYS A 125 7.27 4.01 11.44
CA LYS A 125 6.78 5.37 11.63
C LYS A 125 5.47 5.60 10.88
N TYR A 126 5.39 5.11 9.65
CA TYR A 126 4.20 5.22 8.82
C TYR A 126 3.03 4.44 9.44
N ALA A 127 3.28 3.19 9.83
CA ALA A 127 2.26 2.35 10.45
C ALA A 127 1.71 2.97 11.72
N ASP A 128 2.59 3.47 12.58
CA ASP A 128 2.19 4.11 13.84
C ASP A 128 1.33 5.36 13.57
N TYR A 129 1.70 6.14 12.56
CA TYR A 129 0.92 7.30 12.16
C TYR A 129 -0.49 6.92 11.71
N LEU A 130 -0.59 5.89 10.87
CA LEU A 130 -1.89 5.42 10.36
C LEU A 130 -2.78 4.91 11.48
N VAL A 131 -2.23 4.15 12.41
CA VAL A 131 -2.99 3.66 13.56
C VAL A 131 -3.50 4.83 14.39
N LYS A 132 -2.62 5.77 14.70
CA LYS A 132 -2.95 6.89 15.57
C LYS A 132 -3.93 7.87 14.94
N ASN A 133 -3.72 8.23 13.68
CA ASN A 133 -4.43 9.35 13.07
C ASN A 133 -5.51 8.93 12.07
N CYS A 134 -5.42 7.75 11.51
CA CYS A 134 -6.41 7.22 10.57
C CYS A 134 -7.24 6.07 11.15
N GLY A 135 -6.91 5.60 12.34
CA GLY A 135 -7.65 4.51 12.96
C GLY A 135 -7.52 3.19 12.22
N VAL A 136 -6.40 3.00 11.51
CA VAL A 136 -6.14 1.75 10.81
C VAL A 136 -5.87 0.67 11.85
N SER A 137 -6.57 -0.47 11.72
CA SER A 137 -6.41 -1.56 12.66
C SER A 137 -5.21 -2.42 12.28
N THR A 138 -4.42 -2.78 13.29
CA THR A 138 -3.32 -3.73 13.11
C THR A 138 -3.75 -5.15 13.45
N ALA A 139 -5.00 -5.37 13.76
CA ALA A 139 -5.47 -6.69 14.14
C ALA A 139 -5.25 -7.68 13.00
N LYS A 140 -4.98 -8.91 13.35
CA LYS A 140 -4.80 -9.94 12.37
C LYS A 140 -5.99 -10.77 12.24
#